data_9c1db656b0280655ab752562a9041105
#
_entry.id   9c1db656b0280655ab752562a9041105
#
_cell.length_a   1.000
_cell.length_b   1.000
_cell.length_c   1.000
_cell.angle_alpha   90.00
_cell.angle_beta   90.00
_cell.angle_gamma   90.00
#
_symmetry.space_group_name_H-M   'P 1'
#
loop_
_entity.id
_entity.type
_entity.pdbx_description
1 polymer ?
#
loop_
_entity_poly.entity_id
_entity_poly.type
_entity_poly.pdbx_seq_one_letter_code
_entity_poly.pdbx_strand_id
1 'polypeptide(L)'
;MAVNLTEKTADQLLNIDGIQLFTARAGIKQTDRADLTLMVLSGGNTVGAVFTTNRFCAAPVHIAKSHLFDEDGVRAIIINTGNANAGTGAQGRIDAIETCAATAEQTGCKPSQVLP
;
A
#
# COMPACT_ATOMS: atom_id res chain seq x y z
N MET A 1 11.01 -1.92 -15.86
CA MET A 1 12.12 -2.79 -15.38
C MET A 1 13.24 -1.87 -14.88
N ALA A 2 13.73 -2.07 -13.66
CA ALA A 2 14.86 -1.31 -13.15
C ALA A 2 16.14 -1.77 -13.89
N VAL A 3 16.92 -0.81 -14.37
CA VAL A 3 18.16 -1.07 -15.13
C VAL A 3 19.35 -0.83 -14.18
N ASN A 4 20.33 -1.72 -14.24
CA ASN A 4 21.56 -1.63 -13.42
C ASN A 4 21.35 -1.70 -11.90
N LEU A 5 20.26 -2.32 -11.43
CA LEU A 5 20.10 -2.64 -10.02
C LEU A 5 20.50 -4.09 -9.77
N THR A 6 21.50 -4.27 -8.94
CA THR A 6 21.85 -5.58 -8.39
C THR A 6 20.89 -5.91 -7.25
N GLU A 7 20.37 -7.13 -7.25
CA GLU A 7 19.56 -7.60 -6.12
C GLU A 7 20.39 -7.55 -4.83
N LYS A 8 19.82 -6.91 -3.82
CA LYS A 8 20.47 -6.80 -2.50
C LYS A 8 20.15 -8.03 -1.67
N THR A 9 21.14 -8.53 -0.98
CA THR A 9 20.95 -9.57 0.04
C THR A 9 20.42 -8.96 1.32
N ALA A 10 19.75 -9.76 2.16
CA ALA A 10 19.11 -9.28 3.39
C ALA A 10 20.09 -8.58 4.35
N ASP A 11 21.35 -9.01 4.38
CA ASP A 11 22.42 -8.42 5.17
C ASP A 11 22.91 -7.05 4.66
N GLN A 12 22.59 -6.72 3.42
CA GLN A 12 22.88 -5.41 2.79
C GLN A 12 21.76 -4.40 2.99
N LEU A 13 20.62 -4.82 3.53
CA LEU A 13 19.49 -3.96 3.81
C LEU A 13 19.58 -3.47 5.25
N LEU A 14 19.53 -2.13 5.41
CA LEU A 14 19.52 -1.53 6.75
C LEU A 14 18.09 -1.51 7.28
N ASN A 15 17.92 -1.86 8.55
CA ASN A 15 16.69 -1.67 9.25
C ASN A 15 16.40 -0.18 9.42
N ILE A 16 15.14 0.20 9.24
CA ILE A 16 14.64 1.55 9.49
C ILE A 16 13.73 1.46 10.71
N ASP A 17 14.10 2.14 11.78
CA ASP A 17 13.29 2.16 12.99
C ASP A 17 11.90 2.75 12.70
N GLY A 18 10.88 2.08 13.23
CA GLY A 18 9.49 2.49 13.04
C GLY A 18 8.83 2.02 11.75
N ILE A 19 9.53 1.23 10.92
CA ILE A 19 8.97 0.62 9.71
C ILE A 19 9.20 -0.88 9.74
N GLN A 20 8.13 -1.64 9.50
CA GLN A 20 8.19 -3.08 9.27
C GLN A 20 7.67 -3.38 7.86
N LEU A 21 8.39 -4.24 7.14
CA LEU A 21 8.06 -4.62 5.76
C LEU A 21 7.74 -6.09 5.69
N PHE A 22 6.62 -6.41 5.05
CA PHE A 22 6.16 -7.78 4.82
C PHE A 22 5.83 -7.96 3.35
N THR A 23 6.10 -9.15 2.82
CA THR A 23 5.69 -9.53 1.47
C THR A 23 4.95 -10.87 1.52
N ALA A 24 3.99 -11.04 0.63
CA ALA A 24 3.23 -12.27 0.51
C ALA A 24 2.97 -12.61 -0.96
N ARG A 25 2.69 -13.88 -1.19
CA ARG A 25 2.15 -14.40 -2.45
C ARG A 25 0.65 -14.53 -2.28
N ALA A 26 -0.10 -13.51 -2.70
CA ALA A 26 -1.56 -13.50 -2.60
C ALA A 26 -2.25 -14.18 -3.79
N GLY A 27 -1.49 -14.53 -4.83
CA GLY A 27 -2.03 -15.18 -6.02
C GLY A 27 -2.84 -14.25 -6.92
N ILE A 28 -2.57 -12.95 -6.87
CA ILE A 28 -3.24 -11.93 -7.70
C ILE A 28 -2.93 -12.18 -9.17
N LYS A 29 -1.72 -12.59 -9.46
CA LYS A 29 -1.31 -13.09 -10.75
C LYS A 29 -0.71 -14.47 -10.59
N GLN A 30 -0.98 -15.39 -11.52
CA GLN A 30 -0.39 -16.74 -11.52
C GLN A 30 1.12 -16.68 -11.78
N THR A 31 1.86 -16.11 -10.87
CA THR A 31 3.32 -16.01 -10.91
C THR A 31 3.88 -16.50 -9.58
N ASP A 32 5.01 -17.17 -9.63
CA ASP A 32 5.69 -17.70 -8.44
C ASP A 32 6.53 -16.62 -7.72
N ARG A 33 5.98 -15.43 -7.58
CA ARG A 33 6.62 -14.29 -6.89
C ARG A 33 5.67 -13.61 -5.93
N ALA A 34 6.23 -12.85 -4.98
CA ALA A 34 5.45 -11.99 -4.11
C ALA A 34 4.73 -10.91 -4.93
N ASP A 35 3.45 -10.76 -4.70
CA ASP A 35 2.55 -9.82 -5.38
C ASP A 35 1.80 -8.90 -4.42
N LEU A 36 2.09 -9.02 -3.12
CA LEU A 36 1.55 -8.17 -2.07
C LEU A 36 2.69 -7.71 -1.15
N THR A 37 2.71 -6.41 -0.85
CA THR A 37 3.64 -5.81 0.11
C THR A 37 2.85 -5.03 1.15
N LEU A 38 3.17 -5.21 2.41
CA LEU A 38 2.63 -4.46 3.53
C LEU A 38 3.76 -3.73 4.25
N MET A 39 3.59 -2.43 4.43
CA MET A 39 4.42 -1.61 5.31
C MET A 39 3.61 -1.26 6.55
N VAL A 40 4.13 -1.58 7.72
CA VAL A 40 3.53 -1.18 9.01
C VAL A 40 4.39 -0.09 9.61
N LEU A 41 3.75 1.00 10.01
CA LEU A 41 4.40 2.21 10.51
C LEU A 41 4.10 2.40 11.99
N SER A 42 5.13 2.79 12.75
CA SER A 42 4.96 3.21 14.15
C SER A 42 4.10 4.47 14.25
N GLY A 43 3.45 4.67 15.39
CA GLY A 43 2.75 5.93 15.68
C GLY A 43 3.70 7.12 15.75
N GLY A 44 3.17 8.33 15.49
CA GLY A 44 3.95 9.57 15.51
C GLY A 44 4.79 9.80 14.25
N ASN A 45 4.59 9.02 13.20
CA ASN A 45 5.22 9.24 11.90
C ASN A 45 4.60 10.44 11.16
N THR A 46 5.34 10.96 10.20
CA THR A 46 4.87 11.99 9.27
C THR A 46 4.91 11.44 7.85
N VAL A 47 3.84 11.64 7.12
CA VAL A 47 3.71 11.18 5.73
C VAL A 47 3.52 12.38 4.81
N GLY A 48 4.37 12.46 3.79
CA GLY A 48 4.21 13.36 2.65
C GLY A 48 3.87 12.57 1.40
N ALA A 49 2.90 13.03 0.61
CA ALA A 49 2.52 12.36 -0.61
C ALA A 49 2.26 13.33 -1.76
N VAL A 50 2.53 12.86 -2.97
CA VAL A 50 2.15 13.52 -4.22
C VAL A 50 1.27 12.59 -5.02
N PHE A 51 0.31 13.15 -5.73
CA PHE A 51 -0.67 12.39 -6.50
C PHE A 51 -0.76 12.89 -7.93
N THR A 52 -1.15 12.01 -8.82
CA THR A 52 -1.42 12.38 -10.21
C THR A 52 -2.53 13.43 -10.30
N THR A 53 -2.40 14.33 -11.25
CA THR A 53 -3.46 15.27 -11.65
C THR A 53 -4.38 14.71 -12.73
N ASN A 54 -4.12 13.50 -13.21
CA ASN A 54 -4.96 12.83 -14.18
C ASN A 54 -6.35 12.57 -13.59
N ARG A 55 -7.40 12.97 -14.32
CA ARG A 55 -8.81 12.74 -13.93
C ARG A 55 -9.16 11.24 -13.93
N PHE A 56 -8.52 10.47 -14.78
CA PHE A 56 -8.67 9.01 -14.84
C PHE A 56 -7.63 8.35 -13.93
N CYS A 57 -7.75 8.55 -12.63
CA CYS A 57 -6.87 7.91 -11.67
C CYS A 57 -7.52 6.68 -11.01
N ALA A 58 -6.67 5.78 -10.53
CA ALA A 58 -7.11 4.54 -9.92
C ALA A 58 -7.88 4.78 -8.59
N ALA A 59 -8.76 3.86 -8.24
CA ALA A 59 -9.53 3.92 -6.98
C ALA A 59 -8.63 4.06 -5.73
N PRO A 60 -7.51 3.35 -5.59
CA PRO A 60 -6.58 3.53 -4.47
C PRO A 60 -6.09 4.97 -4.31
N VAL A 61 -5.88 5.70 -5.42
CA VAL A 61 -5.45 7.11 -5.35
C VAL A 61 -6.50 7.99 -4.66
N HIS A 62 -7.78 7.77 -4.95
CA HIS A 62 -8.86 8.51 -4.30
C HIS A 62 -8.97 8.19 -2.81
N ILE A 63 -8.85 6.90 -2.45
CA ILE A 63 -8.90 6.45 -1.06
C ILE A 63 -7.69 6.99 -0.28
N ALA A 64 -6.48 6.86 -0.83
CA ALA A 64 -5.26 7.37 -0.19
C ALA A 64 -5.33 8.88 0.04
N LYS A 65 -5.84 9.66 -0.92
CA LYS A 65 -6.06 11.10 -0.74
C LYS A 65 -7.03 11.38 0.42
N SER A 66 -8.14 10.65 0.49
CA SER A 66 -9.13 10.82 1.56
C SER A 66 -8.52 10.51 2.92
N HIS A 67 -7.83 9.38 3.06
CA HIS A 67 -7.25 8.94 4.32
C HIS A 67 -6.10 9.84 4.80
N LEU A 68 -5.35 10.46 3.88
CA LEU A 68 -4.30 11.41 4.26
C LEU A 68 -4.82 12.74 4.79
N PHE A 69 -6.07 13.10 4.50
CA PHE A 69 -6.73 14.27 5.07
C PHE A 69 -7.31 14.00 6.46
N ASP A 70 -7.48 12.72 6.82
CA ASP A 70 -7.91 12.36 8.16
C ASP A 70 -6.76 12.60 9.16
N GLU A 71 -7.06 13.24 10.28
CA GLU A 71 -6.06 13.57 11.32
C GLU A 71 -5.56 12.34 12.09
N ASP A 72 -6.07 11.15 11.78
CA ASP A 72 -5.72 9.89 12.44
C ASP A 72 -4.27 9.42 12.17
N GLY A 73 -3.59 10.00 11.17
CA GLY A 73 -2.24 9.59 10.73
C GLY A 73 -2.24 8.28 9.95
N VAL A 74 -1.09 7.88 9.44
CA VAL A 74 -0.93 6.63 8.66
C VAL A 74 -0.25 5.57 9.50
N ARG A 75 -0.79 4.35 9.50
CA ARG A 75 -0.25 3.20 10.23
C ARG A 75 0.12 2.04 9.35
N ALA A 76 -0.44 1.98 8.14
CA ALA A 76 -0.10 0.94 7.18
C ALA A 76 -0.19 1.43 5.74
N ILE A 77 0.61 0.84 4.87
CA ILE A 77 0.54 0.99 3.41
C ILE A 77 0.50 -0.41 2.82
N ILE A 78 -0.50 -0.68 1.99
CA ILE A 78 -0.65 -1.97 1.31
C ILE A 78 -0.49 -1.78 -0.20
N ILE A 79 0.35 -2.57 -0.81
CA ILE A 79 0.68 -2.48 -2.24
C ILE A 79 0.43 -3.83 -2.88
N ASN A 80 -0.46 -3.88 -3.85
CA ASN A 80 -0.64 -5.04 -4.71
C ASN A 80 0.03 -4.82 -6.08
N THR A 81 0.47 -5.89 -6.68
CA THR A 81 1.03 -5.88 -8.04
C THR A 81 0.43 -7.00 -8.88
N GLY A 82 0.49 -6.82 -10.19
CA GLY A 82 -0.04 -7.82 -11.14
C GLY A 82 -1.48 -7.56 -11.58
N ASN A 83 -2.18 -6.62 -10.96
CA ASN A 83 -3.49 -6.15 -11.36
C ASN A 83 -3.50 -4.63 -11.50
N ALA A 84 -4.04 -4.11 -12.58
CA ALA A 84 -4.22 -2.68 -12.76
C ALA A 84 -5.47 -2.23 -11.97
N ASN A 85 -5.31 -1.32 -11.03
CA ASN A 85 -6.42 -0.80 -10.21
C ASN A 85 -7.11 0.42 -10.84
N ALA A 86 -6.70 0.83 -12.05
CA ALA A 86 -7.32 1.92 -12.81
C ALA A 86 -8.48 1.42 -13.67
N GLY A 87 -9.50 2.27 -13.86
CA GLY A 87 -10.65 1.95 -14.72
C GLY A 87 -11.62 0.91 -14.15
N THR A 88 -11.56 0.62 -12.87
CA THR A 88 -12.36 -0.41 -12.19
C THR A 88 -13.73 0.08 -11.71
N GLY A 89 -14.04 1.37 -11.91
CA GLY A 89 -15.33 1.95 -11.59
C GLY A 89 -15.67 1.91 -10.09
N ALA A 90 -16.97 1.78 -9.80
CA ALA A 90 -17.49 1.74 -8.43
C ALA A 90 -16.99 0.51 -7.66
N GLN A 91 -16.87 -0.64 -8.34
CA GLN A 91 -16.39 -1.87 -7.70
C GLN A 91 -14.96 -1.71 -7.19
N GLY A 92 -14.05 -1.16 -8.00
CA GLY A 92 -12.67 -0.94 -7.56
C GLY A 92 -12.55 -0.01 -6.35
N ARG A 93 -13.49 0.93 -6.18
CA ARG A 93 -13.56 1.75 -4.97
C ARG A 93 -13.97 0.93 -3.75
N ILE A 94 -14.93 0.03 -3.89
CA ILE A 94 -15.35 -0.89 -2.82
C ILE A 94 -14.17 -1.79 -2.46
N ASP A 95 -13.52 -2.41 -3.44
CA ASP A 95 -12.39 -3.31 -3.23
C ASP A 95 -11.22 -2.61 -2.50
N ALA A 96 -10.95 -1.35 -2.84
CA ALA A 96 -9.91 -0.57 -2.17
C ALA A 96 -10.27 -0.28 -0.68
N ILE A 97 -11.53 0.04 -0.39
CA ILE A 97 -12.01 0.24 0.98
C ILE A 97 -11.94 -1.07 1.77
N GLU A 98 -12.38 -2.18 1.20
CA GLU A 98 -12.32 -3.50 1.84
C GLU A 98 -10.87 -3.92 2.08
N THR A 99 -9.96 -3.62 1.15
CA THR A 99 -8.52 -3.85 1.33
C THR A 99 -7.97 -3.07 2.54
N CYS A 100 -8.37 -1.81 2.69
CA CYS A 100 -7.99 -1.00 3.87
C CYS A 100 -8.57 -1.60 5.16
N ALA A 101 -9.84 -2.03 5.15
CA ALA A 101 -10.48 -2.62 6.32
C ALA A 101 -9.80 -3.94 6.75
N ALA A 102 -9.54 -4.84 5.79
CA ALA A 102 -8.84 -6.09 6.06
C ALA A 102 -7.41 -5.87 6.57
N THR A 103 -6.68 -4.90 5.99
CA THR A 103 -5.35 -4.55 6.45
C THR A 103 -5.37 -3.97 7.86
N ALA A 104 -6.33 -3.11 8.16
CA ALA A 104 -6.51 -2.50 9.47
C ALA A 104 -6.78 -3.55 10.56
N GLU A 105 -7.60 -4.55 10.26
CA GLU A 105 -7.87 -5.68 11.16
C GLU A 105 -6.59 -6.46 11.50
N GLN A 106 -5.75 -6.73 10.50
CA GLN A 106 -4.49 -7.46 10.70
C GLN A 106 -3.42 -6.64 11.42
N THR A 107 -3.44 -5.33 11.30
CA THR A 107 -2.42 -4.44 11.86
C THR A 107 -2.86 -3.74 13.16
N GLY A 108 -4.12 -3.91 13.57
CA GLY A 108 -4.66 -3.31 14.79
C GLY A 108 -4.80 -1.78 14.71
N CYS A 109 -5.07 -1.25 13.52
CA CYS A 109 -5.30 0.19 13.30
C CYS A 109 -6.70 0.45 12.72
N LYS A 110 -7.04 1.71 12.45
CA LYS A 110 -8.29 2.07 11.80
C LYS A 110 -8.17 1.95 10.28
N PRO A 111 -9.24 1.62 9.53
CA PRO A 111 -9.22 1.63 8.07
C PRO A 111 -8.75 2.96 7.46
N SER A 112 -9.10 4.10 8.06
CA SER A 112 -8.64 5.44 7.66
C SER A 112 -7.13 5.67 7.82
N GLN A 113 -6.44 4.81 8.57
CA GLN A 113 -5.00 4.84 8.78
C GLN A 113 -4.23 3.97 7.78
N VAL A 114 -4.92 3.36 6.83
CA VAL A 114 -4.32 2.50 5.79
C VAL A 114 -4.34 3.20 4.44
N LEU A 115 -3.21 3.22 3.76
CA LEU A 115 -3.12 3.68 2.36
C LEU A 115 -3.05 2.47 1.43
N PRO A 116 -4.00 2.30 0.51
CA PRO A 116 -4.01 1.20 -0.45
C PRO A 116 -3.19 1.53 -1.70
#